data_4271ba84ed32ddd341466cdcfda8ffeb
#
_entry.id   4271ba84ed32ddd341466cdcfda8ffeb
#
_cell.length_a   1.000
_cell.length_b   1.000
_cell.length_c   1.000
_cell.angle_alpha   90.00
_cell.angle_beta   90.00
_cell.angle_gamma   90.00
#
_symmetry.space_group_name_H-M   'P 1'
#
loop_
_entity.id
_entity.type
_entity.pdbx_description
1 polymer ?
#
loop_
_entity_poly.entity_id
_entity_poly.type
_entity_poly.pdbx_seq_one_letter_code
_entity_poly.pdbx_strand_id
1 'polypeptide(L)'
;MLKILKINKGQFRLTSRTKNFKFELKRGNGHLLSYLFNRIKWHYFPRLHHISKFPSHVDVELPSLCDLNCPMCYTTTEEYKQKVNRALMDFDLFKKIIDESAKYNLYSIRLSLRGESFLHPKIFD
;
A
#
# COMPACT_ATOMS: atom_id res chain seq x y z
N MET A 1 -33.00 1.51 2.04
CA MET A 1 -32.32 1.84 0.78
C MET A 1 -30.83 2.00 1.10
N LEU A 2 -30.01 0.97 0.85
CA LEU A 2 -28.57 0.98 1.13
C LEU A 2 -27.90 2.00 0.20
N LYS A 3 -27.39 3.10 0.76
CA LYS A 3 -26.53 4.02 0.00
C LYS A 3 -25.27 3.28 -0.42
N ILE A 4 -25.14 3.01 -1.72
CA ILE A 4 -23.91 2.43 -2.29
C ILE A 4 -22.80 3.46 -2.10
N LEU A 5 -21.90 3.21 -1.17
CA LEU A 5 -20.70 4.03 -0.97
C LEU A 5 -19.87 4.02 -2.26
N LYS A 6 -19.67 5.19 -2.85
CA LYS A 6 -18.75 5.34 -3.98
C LYS A 6 -17.32 5.24 -3.45
N ILE A 7 -16.72 4.07 -3.59
CA ILE A 7 -15.32 3.87 -3.23
C ILE A 7 -14.46 4.52 -4.30
N ASN A 8 -13.61 5.45 -3.89
CA ASN A 8 -12.62 6.02 -4.80
C ASN A 8 -11.63 4.92 -5.18
N LYS A 9 -11.66 4.51 -6.43
CA LYS A 9 -10.93 3.33 -6.89
C LYS A 9 -9.44 3.58 -7.09
N GLY A 10 -8.91 4.78 -6.86
CA GLY A 10 -7.47 5.07 -7.00
C GLY A 10 -6.79 4.38 -8.20
N GLN A 11 -7.48 4.23 -9.31
CA GLN A 11 -7.02 3.45 -10.45
C GLN A 11 -6.67 4.35 -11.60
N PHE A 12 -5.47 4.17 -12.11
CA PHE A 12 -5.13 4.67 -13.44
C PHE A 12 -6.05 4.00 -14.46
N ARG A 13 -6.95 4.78 -15.06
CA ARG A 13 -7.71 4.31 -16.21
C ARG A 13 -6.81 4.42 -17.43
N LEU A 14 -6.28 3.29 -17.87
CA LEU A 14 -5.63 3.24 -19.17
C LEU A 14 -6.68 3.47 -20.26
N THR A 15 -6.27 4.08 -21.36
CA THR A 15 -7.13 4.58 -22.45
C THR A 15 -7.96 3.47 -23.14
N SER A 16 -7.63 2.19 -22.93
CA SER A 16 -8.27 1.04 -23.59
C SER A 16 -8.62 -0.05 -22.59
N ARG A 17 -9.79 -0.68 -22.76
CA ARG A 17 -10.22 -1.85 -21.97
C ARG A 17 -9.23 -3.02 -22.07
N THR A 18 -8.68 -3.25 -23.26
CA THR A 18 -7.68 -4.30 -23.49
C THR A 18 -6.37 -4.05 -22.78
N LYS A 19 -5.89 -2.80 -22.74
CA LYS A 19 -4.71 -2.39 -21.98
C LYS A 19 -4.94 -2.56 -20.48
N ASN A 20 -6.12 -2.15 -19.98
CA ASN A 20 -6.49 -2.38 -18.58
C ASN A 20 -6.49 -3.86 -18.22
N PHE A 21 -7.08 -4.71 -19.05
CA PHE A 21 -7.12 -6.15 -18.83
C PHE A 21 -5.71 -6.77 -18.78
N LYS A 22 -4.87 -6.44 -19.75
CA LYS A 22 -3.46 -6.90 -19.79
C LYS A 22 -2.69 -6.40 -18.55
N PHE A 23 -2.93 -5.19 -18.11
CA PHE A 23 -2.31 -4.63 -16.91
C PHE A 23 -2.75 -5.38 -15.64
N GLU A 24 -4.04 -5.66 -15.49
CA GLU A 24 -4.57 -6.43 -14.36
C GLU A 24 -4.01 -7.87 -14.33
N LEU A 25 -3.88 -8.52 -15.50
CA LEU A 25 -3.25 -9.84 -15.61
C LEU A 25 -1.78 -9.82 -15.15
N LYS A 26 -1.01 -8.81 -15.59
CA LYS A 26 0.38 -8.66 -15.18
C LYS A 26 0.54 -8.41 -13.68
N ARG A 27 -0.40 -7.71 -13.06
CA ARG A 27 -0.38 -7.47 -11.60
C ARG A 27 -0.55 -8.74 -10.78
N GLY A 28 -1.16 -9.77 -11.36
CA GLY A 28 -1.26 -11.09 -10.72
C GLY A 28 0.07 -11.79 -10.50
N ASN A 29 1.13 -11.39 -11.21
CA ASN A 29 2.50 -11.89 -11.09
C ASN A 29 2.59 -13.42 -10.88
N GLY A 30 1.90 -14.19 -11.72
CA GLY A 30 1.80 -15.65 -11.61
C GLY A 30 0.74 -16.17 -10.61
N HIS A 31 0.17 -15.33 -9.75
CA HIS A 31 -0.84 -15.70 -8.76
C HIS A 31 -2.22 -15.11 -9.09
N LEU A 32 -2.65 -15.28 -10.36
CA LEU A 32 -3.85 -14.64 -10.89
C LEU A 32 -5.12 -14.92 -10.07
N LEU A 33 -5.34 -16.16 -9.63
CA LEU A 33 -6.53 -16.52 -8.84
C LEU A 33 -6.56 -15.80 -7.51
N SER A 34 -5.44 -15.78 -6.79
CA SER A 34 -5.29 -15.06 -5.53
C SER A 34 -5.50 -13.56 -5.72
N TYR A 35 -4.96 -13.01 -6.80
CA TYR A 35 -5.16 -11.61 -7.17
C TYR A 35 -6.65 -11.28 -7.42
N LEU A 36 -7.34 -12.07 -8.24
CA LEU A 36 -8.75 -11.87 -8.54
C LEU A 36 -9.62 -11.97 -7.28
N PHE A 37 -9.34 -12.95 -6.42
CA PHE A 37 -10.03 -13.11 -5.16
C PHE A 37 -9.83 -11.89 -4.23
N ASN A 38 -8.62 -11.39 -4.15
CA ASN A 38 -8.33 -10.15 -3.40
C ASN A 38 -9.10 -8.96 -4.00
N ARG A 39 -9.15 -8.83 -5.34
CA ARG A 39 -9.90 -7.76 -6.02
C ARG A 39 -11.40 -7.84 -5.73
N ILE A 40 -11.96 -9.05 -5.67
CA ILE A 40 -13.36 -9.27 -5.28
C ILE A 40 -13.58 -8.81 -3.83
N LYS A 41 -12.73 -9.26 -2.90
CA LYS A 41 -12.79 -8.81 -1.49
C LYS A 41 -12.71 -7.30 -1.38
N TRP A 42 -11.74 -6.68 -2.02
CA TRP A 42 -11.54 -5.22 -2.04
C TRP A 42 -12.78 -4.46 -2.52
N HIS A 43 -13.50 -5.04 -3.50
CA HIS A 43 -14.66 -4.39 -4.08
C HIS A 43 -15.95 -4.59 -3.26
N TYR A 44 -16.15 -5.78 -2.73
CA TYR A 44 -17.42 -6.16 -2.09
C TYR A 44 -17.42 -6.00 -0.57
N PHE A 45 -16.30 -6.27 0.12
CA PHE A 45 -16.27 -6.22 1.58
C PHE A 45 -16.66 -4.85 2.15
N PRO A 46 -16.13 -3.72 1.65
CA PRO A 46 -16.57 -2.41 2.13
C PRO A 46 -18.05 -2.12 1.87
N ARG A 47 -18.60 -2.66 0.78
CA ARG A 47 -20.03 -2.48 0.43
C ARG A 47 -20.96 -3.27 1.33
N LEU A 48 -20.49 -4.42 1.79
CA LEU A 48 -21.21 -5.33 2.69
C LEU A 48 -20.91 -5.03 4.16
N HIS A 49 -20.11 -3.99 4.45
CA HIS A 49 -19.62 -3.68 5.79
C HIS A 49 -18.93 -4.90 6.45
N HIS A 50 -18.31 -5.76 5.64
CA HIS A 50 -17.60 -6.93 6.13
C HIS A 50 -16.16 -6.58 6.49
N ILE A 51 -15.78 -6.88 7.72
CA ILE A 51 -14.41 -6.67 8.22
C ILE A 51 -13.68 -8.01 8.23
N SER A 52 -12.57 -8.08 7.51
CA SER A 52 -11.69 -9.26 7.54
C SER A 52 -10.96 -9.36 8.87
N LYS A 53 -10.63 -10.58 9.32
CA LYS A 53 -9.82 -10.80 10.53
C LYS A 53 -8.43 -10.16 10.45
N PHE A 54 -7.89 -10.07 9.23
CA PHE A 54 -6.61 -9.42 8.94
C PHE A 54 -6.74 -8.56 7.67
N PRO A 55 -6.07 -7.41 7.58
CA PRO A 55 -6.13 -6.56 6.40
C PRO A 55 -5.57 -7.27 5.17
N SER A 56 -6.07 -6.93 3.98
CA SER A 56 -5.54 -7.45 2.72
C SER A 56 -4.38 -6.64 2.17
N HIS A 57 -4.15 -5.46 2.73
CA HIS A 57 -3.09 -4.54 2.36
C HIS A 57 -2.65 -3.75 3.57
N VAL A 58 -1.34 -3.56 3.72
CA VAL A 58 -0.73 -2.76 4.78
C VAL A 58 0.29 -1.80 4.16
N ASP A 59 0.23 -0.55 4.59
CA ASP A 59 1.27 0.44 4.30
C ASP A 59 2.20 0.53 5.49
N VAL A 60 3.49 0.31 5.26
CA VAL A 60 4.55 0.42 6.27
C VAL A 60 5.48 1.56 5.87
N GLU A 61 5.71 2.46 6.78
CA GLU A 61 6.67 3.55 6.60
C GLU A 61 8.01 3.17 7.26
N LEU A 62 8.95 2.69 6.44
CA LEU A 62 10.29 2.34 6.93
C LEU A 62 11.09 3.55 7.39
N PRO A 63 11.29 4.59 6.54
CA PRO A 63 11.77 5.89 6.98
C PRO A 63 10.65 6.93 6.84
N SER A 64 10.63 7.89 7.75
CA SER A 64 9.93 9.16 7.53
C SER A 64 10.84 10.24 6.93
N LEU A 65 12.03 9.81 6.49
CA LEU A 65 13.02 10.61 5.77
C LEU A 65 12.81 10.50 4.27
N CYS A 66 13.06 11.58 3.54
CA CYS A 66 13.08 11.59 2.08
C CYS A 66 14.16 12.55 1.61
N ASP A 67 14.97 12.12 0.66
CA ASP A 67 16.01 12.92 0.00
C ASP A 67 15.50 13.58 -1.28
N LEU A 68 14.26 13.23 -1.71
CA LEU A 68 13.62 13.83 -2.86
C LEU A 68 12.97 15.16 -2.50
N ASN A 69 13.01 16.09 -3.43
CA ASN A 69 12.38 17.42 -3.30
C ASN A 69 11.26 17.60 -4.33
N CYS A 70 10.26 16.72 -4.29
CA CYS A 70 9.13 16.75 -5.23
C CYS A 70 8.26 17.99 -4.99
N PRO A 71 8.00 18.84 -6.01
CA PRO A 71 7.31 20.13 -5.82
C PRO A 71 5.89 20.00 -5.25
N MET A 72 5.20 18.87 -5.49
CA MET A 72 3.84 18.63 -5.03
C MET A 72 3.79 17.92 -3.66
N CYS A 73 4.94 17.57 -3.07
CA CYS A 73 4.99 16.74 -1.87
C CYS A 73 4.94 17.62 -0.61
N TYR A 74 3.98 17.36 0.27
CA TYR A 74 3.86 18.09 1.53
C TYR A 74 5.04 17.86 2.48
N THR A 75 5.80 16.77 2.32
CA THR A 75 6.98 16.46 3.16
C THR A 75 8.14 17.42 2.94
N THR A 76 8.11 18.18 1.83
CA THR A 76 9.12 19.20 1.52
C THR A 76 8.85 20.54 2.20
N THR A 77 7.65 20.73 2.76
CA THR A 77 7.28 21.98 3.44
C THR A 77 8.02 22.16 4.76
N GLU A 78 8.37 23.39 5.10
CA GLU A 78 9.03 23.70 6.37
C GLU A 78 8.15 23.35 7.57
N GLU A 79 6.83 23.52 7.46
CA GLU A 79 5.88 23.16 8.49
C GLU A 79 5.95 21.67 8.83
N TYR A 80 6.00 20.80 7.80
CA TYR A 80 6.15 19.36 8.02
C TYR A 80 7.49 19.02 8.69
N LYS A 81 8.57 19.59 8.20
CA LYS A 81 9.93 19.34 8.72
C LYS A 81 10.06 19.71 10.20
N GLN A 82 9.36 20.76 10.63
CA GLN A 82 9.39 21.22 12.02
C GLN A 82 8.49 20.39 12.95
N LYS A 83 7.33 19.92 12.45
CA LYS A 83 6.32 19.25 13.28
C LYS A 83 6.49 17.72 13.33
N VAL A 84 7.16 17.12 12.37
CA VAL A 84 7.28 15.66 12.26
C VAL A 84 8.68 15.20 12.64
N ASN A 85 8.74 14.32 13.63
CA ASN A 85 9.99 13.65 13.96
C ASN A 85 10.36 12.69 12.81
N ARG A 86 11.45 12.99 12.13
CA ARG A 86 11.95 12.20 11.01
C ARG A 86 12.89 11.12 11.51
N ALA A 87 12.48 9.89 11.43
CA ALA A 87 13.22 8.75 11.96
C ALA A 87 13.18 7.54 11.01
N LEU A 88 14.01 6.57 11.29
CA LEU A 88 13.96 5.25 10.69
C LEU A 88 13.13 4.33 11.60
N MET A 89 12.36 3.43 11.00
CA MET A 89 11.67 2.37 11.75
C MET A 89 12.72 1.41 12.32
N ASP A 90 12.45 0.90 13.51
CA ASP A 90 13.24 -0.20 14.05
C ASP A 90 13.09 -1.45 13.18
N PHE A 91 14.23 -2.08 12.85
CA PHE A 91 14.24 -3.20 11.91
C PHE A 91 13.61 -4.47 12.50
N ASP A 92 13.73 -4.70 13.79
CA ASP A 92 13.10 -5.84 14.44
C ASP A 92 11.59 -5.69 14.48
N LEU A 93 11.10 -4.46 14.65
CA LEU A 93 9.67 -4.16 14.48
C LEU A 93 9.21 -4.43 13.05
N PHE A 94 9.98 -4.03 12.04
CA PHE A 94 9.67 -4.32 10.65
C PHE A 94 9.60 -5.82 10.38
N LYS A 95 10.60 -6.61 10.83
CA LYS A 95 10.59 -8.07 10.73
C LYS A 95 9.34 -8.68 11.35
N LYS A 96 8.98 -8.23 12.56
CA LYS A 96 7.75 -8.69 13.22
C LYS A 96 6.50 -8.44 12.38
N ILE A 97 6.39 -7.26 11.74
CA ILE A 97 5.27 -6.94 10.85
C ILE A 97 5.25 -7.90 9.65
N ILE A 98 6.41 -8.20 9.06
CA ILE A 98 6.52 -9.13 7.93
C ILE A 98 6.12 -10.55 8.35
N ASP A 99 6.61 -11.03 9.48
CA ASP A 99 6.31 -12.38 10.00
C ASP A 99 4.81 -12.55 10.30
N GLU A 100 4.20 -11.56 10.93
CA GLU A 100 2.74 -11.55 11.15
C GLU A 100 1.97 -11.48 9.83
N SER A 101 2.44 -10.68 8.89
CA SER A 101 1.84 -10.56 7.56
C SER A 101 1.89 -11.89 6.80
N ALA A 102 3.00 -12.60 6.87
CA ALA A 102 3.16 -13.93 6.29
C ALA A 102 2.22 -14.96 6.94
N LYS A 103 2.15 -14.96 8.27
CA LYS A 103 1.27 -15.86 9.03
C LYS A 103 -0.20 -15.73 8.64
N TYR A 104 -0.67 -14.51 8.36
CA TYR A 104 -2.05 -14.24 7.98
C TYR A 104 -2.27 -14.15 6.47
N ASN A 105 -1.28 -14.52 5.65
CA ASN A 105 -1.33 -14.46 4.20
C ASN A 105 -1.74 -13.07 3.69
N LEU A 106 -1.07 -12.03 4.19
CA LEU A 106 -1.24 -10.66 3.69
C LEU A 106 -1.04 -10.65 2.18
N TYR A 107 -1.97 -10.06 1.46
CA TYR A 107 -1.92 -10.06 0.01
C TYR A 107 -0.87 -9.10 -0.55
N SER A 108 -0.77 -7.91 0.03
CA SER A 108 0.19 -6.90 -0.42
C SER A 108 0.63 -5.99 0.71
N ILE A 109 1.89 -5.58 0.61
CA ILE A 109 2.50 -4.58 1.48
C ILE A 109 3.11 -3.47 0.63
N ARG A 110 3.00 -2.25 1.08
CA ARG A 110 3.68 -1.10 0.50
C ARG A 110 4.63 -0.52 1.54
N LEU A 111 5.88 -0.33 1.16
CA LEU A 111 6.95 0.13 2.06
C LEU A 111 7.21 1.64 1.97
N SER A 112 6.46 2.35 1.15
CA SER A 112 6.62 3.79 0.94
C SER A 112 5.29 4.50 1.24
N LEU A 113 5.31 5.40 2.22
CA LEU A 113 4.17 6.25 2.55
C LEU A 113 4.55 7.75 2.44
N ARG A 114 5.39 8.25 3.34
CA ARG A 114 5.85 9.64 3.37
C ARG A 114 7.32 9.78 3.00
N GLY A 115 8.13 8.80 3.39
CA GLY A 115 9.56 8.78 3.14
C GLY A 115 9.96 7.94 1.92
N GLU A 116 11.25 7.97 1.59
CA GLU A 116 11.85 7.14 0.56
C GLU A 116 12.42 5.86 1.20
N SER A 117 11.81 4.72 0.89
CA SER A 117 12.12 3.44 1.53
C SER A 117 13.58 3.01 1.39
N PHE A 118 14.23 3.38 0.29
CA PHE A 118 15.63 3.05 0.03
C PHE A 118 16.63 3.79 0.94
N LEU A 119 16.18 4.77 1.72
CA LEU A 119 17.01 5.40 2.75
C LEU A 119 17.16 4.54 4.00
N HIS A 120 16.38 3.48 4.14
CA HIS A 120 16.56 2.56 5.26
C HIS A 120 17.76 1.63 4.99
N PRO A 121 18.82 1.65 5.85
CA PRO A 121 20.09 0.97 5.56
C PRO A 121 19.97 -0.55 5.44
N LYS A 122 18.95 -1.15 6.06
CA LYS A 122 18.70 -2.59 6.07
C LYS A 122 17.55 -3.02 5.18
N ILE A 123 17.21 -2.25 4.14
CA ILE A 123 16.05 -2.56 3.28
C ILE A 123 16.25 -3.83 2.43
N PHE A 124 17.51 -4.23 2.24
CA PHE A 124 17.87 -5.39 1.43
C PHE A 124 18.26 -6.63 2.26
N ASP A 125 18.23 -6.53 3.59
CA ASP A 125 18.46 -7.63 4.52
C ASP A 125 17.18 -8.47 4.70
#